data_a55a2ba7c2b793897983c497e8642813
#
_entry.id   a55a2ba7c2b793897983c497e8642813
#
_cell.length_a   1.000
_cell.length_b   1.000
_cell.length_c   1.000
_cell.angle_alpha   90.00
_cell.angle_beta   90.00
_cell.angle_gamma   90.00
#
_symmetry.space_group_name_H-M   'P 1'
#
loop_
_entity.id
_entity.type
_entity.pdbx_description
1 polymer ?
#
loop_
_entity_poly.entity_id
_entity_poly.type
_entity_poly.pdbx_seq_one_letter_code
_entity_poly.pdbx_strand_id
1 'polypeptide(L)'
;MAVTTENGTVKQVPELEKIEFMTGSELEKANIEKPFFIIKGVLPTGLSIIASPPKFGKSWLVLLMALSVADGQRFLGFDTEKTTCLYLALEDSAARIKERTEKIMNGKPFPENFIFSIKSRDLSHGLIDQLEMFTQQRPDTKLIIIDTFQKIRGSMGRGESAYSADYRDTGMLKAFADAHKLCVLLVHHTKKARDVGDVFANISGTLGISGAADTMLVLSREKRTDETTLLSITGRDIEPQEYSLTFDKTTCKWKSLGETAEVVPQTEIRRYNADPLVQAIRKLVENSPDGHWRGSVSTIVDTAREQFGISISESIQSVGRRIGKLEEMLYQQDFIEYWSESKNGSGGKLHHFRRTEPPFNN
;
A
#
# COMPACT_ATOMS: atom_id res chain seq x y z
N MET A 1 3.72 -52.15 8.42
CA MET A 1 2.91 -53.34 8.82
C MET A 1 1.86 -53.56 7.75
N ALA A 2 1.78 -54.72 7.14
CA ALA A 2 0.74 -55.05 6.17
C ALA A 2 -0.52 -55.51 6.92
N VAL A 3 -1.66 -54.89 6.69
CA VAL A 3 -2.95 -55.33 7.20
C VAL A 3 -3.62 -56.16 6.12
N THR A 4 -3.82 -57.43 6.37
CA THR A 4 -4.52 -58.38 5.47
C THR A 4 -6.02 -58.24 5.72
N THR A 5 -6.80 -57.91 4.70
CA THR A 5 -8.26 -57.97 4.72
C THR A 5 -8.75 -59.33 4.26
N GLU A 6 -9.93 -59.78 4.71
CA GLU A 6 -10.49 -61.13 4.50
C GLU A 6 -10.64 -61.57 3.02
N ASN A 7 -10.32 -60.72 2.03
CA ASN A 7 -10.39 -61.01 0.60
C ASN A 7 -9.02 -61.06 -0.10
N GLY A 8 -7.92 -61.27 0.61
CA GLY A 8 -6.63 -61.56 0.01
C GLY A 8 -5.95 -60.43 -0.79
N THR A 9 -6.53 -59.23 -0.83
CA THR A 9 -5.93 -58.10 -1.50
C THR A 9 -5.08 -57.31 -0.50
N VAL A 10 -3.75 -57.42 -0.62
CA VAL A 10 -2.80 -56.61 0.14
C VAL A 10 -2.91 -55.18 -0.35
N LYS A 11 -3.62 -54.31 0.34
CA LYS A 11 -3.48 -52.86 0.13
C LYS A 11 -2.14 -52.45 0.74
N GLN A 12 -1.18 -52.07 -0.08
CA GLN A 12 -0.03 -51.30 0.39
C GLN A 12 -0.55 -50.04 1.03
N VAL A 13 -0.45 -49.94 2.35
CA VAL A 13 -0.61 -48.65 3.06
C VAL A 13 0.56 -47.81 2.60
N PRO A 14 0.30 -46.57 2.06
CA PRO A 14 1.39 -45.65 1.73
C PRO A 14 2.32 -45.56 2.96
N GLU A 15 3.61 -45.65 2.76
CA GLU A 15 4.59 -45.44 3.81
C GLU A 15 4.37 -43.98 4.29
N LEU A 16 3.83 -43.83 5.49
CA LEU A 16 3.60 -42.49 6.08
C LEU A 16 4.98 -41.84 6.21
N GLU A 17 5.18 -40.76 5.51
CA GLU A 17 6.38 -39.93 5.67
C GLU A 17 6.55 -39.62 7.15
N LYS A 18 7.73 -39.87 7.68
CA LYS A 18 8.04 -39.60 9.09
C LYS A 18 8.01 -38.10 9.28
N ILE A 19 7.46 -37.68 10.41
CA ILE A 19 7.55 -36.26 10.81
C ILE A 19 9.02 -35.89 10.91
N GLU A 20 9.47 -34.95 10.12
CA GLU A 20 10.78 -34.33 10.30
C GLU A 20 10.71 -33.38 11.49
N PHE A 21 11.63 -33.53 12.41
CA PHE A 21 11.70 -32.71 13.62
C PHE A 21 13.13 -32.34 13.95
N MET A 22 13.27 -31.22 14.62
CA MET A 22 14.52 -30.70 15.16
C MET A 22 14.29 -30.35 16.63
N THR A 23 15.22 -30.76 17.50
CA THR A 23 15.18 -30.35 18.92
C THR A 23 15.58 -28.89 19.08
N GLY A 24 15.20 -28.24 20.18
CA GLY A 24 15.61 -26.85 20.44
C GLY A 24 17.13 -26.67 20.44
N SER A 25 17.90 -27.66 20.93
CA SER A 25 19.37 -27.64 20.92
C SER A 25 19.97 -27.77 19.49
N GLU A 26 19.31 -28.52 18.63
CA GLU A 26 19.70 -28.61 17.21
C GLU A 26 19.35 -27.32 16.47
N LEU A 27 18.18 -26.74 16.73
CA LEU A 27 17.76 -25.45 16.18
C LEU A 27 18.72 -24.33 16.58
N GLU A 28 19.17 -24.28 17.84
CA GLU A 28 20.14 -23.29 18.32
C GLU A 28 21.48 -23.36 17.56
N LYS A 29 21.91 -24.54 17.17
CA LYS A 29 23.19 -24.82 16.48
C LYS A 29 23.05 -24.79 14.96
N ALA A 30 21.83 -24.83 14.44
CA ALA A 30 21.57 -24.86 13.01
C ALA A 30 21.86 -23.49 12.37
N ASN A 31 22.63 -23.51 11.31
CA ASN A 31 22.81 -22.32 10.48
C ASN A 31 21.63 -22.19 9.51
N ILE A 32 20.52 -21.66 10.01
CA ILE A 32 19.31 -21.43 9.20
C ILE A 32 19.42 -20.09 8.49
N GLU A 33 19.31 -20.13 7.16
CA GLU A 33 19.32 -18.92 6.34
C GLU A 33 18.11 -18.04 6.69
N LYS A 34 18.37 -16.74 6.87
CA LYS A 34 17.29 -15.74 7.03
C LYS A 34 16.51 -15.58 5.72
N PRO A 35 15.25 -15.12 5.77
CA PRO A 35 14.49 -14.81 4.56
C PRO A 35 15.28 -13.87 3.63
N PHE A 36 15.38 -14.28 2.38
CA PHE A 36 16.05 -13.47 1.34
C PHE A 36 15.07 -12.40 0.85
N PHE A 37 15.54 -11.15 0.78
CA PHE A 37 14.75 -10.02 0.29
C PHE A 37 15.11 -9.68 -1.15
N ILE A 38 14.14 -9.77 -2.06
CA ILE A 38 14.25 -9.30 -3.44
C ILE A 38 14.27 -7.76 -3.49
N ILE A 39 13.44 -7.14 -2.65
CA ILE A 39 13.45 -5.70 -2.38
C ILE A 39 13.60 -5.54 -0.87
N LYS A 40 14.73 -4.98 -0.45
CA LYS A 40 15.12 -4.92 0.96
C LYS A 40 14.06 -4.21 1.81
N GLY A 41 13.56 -4.89 2.84
CA GLY A 41 12.52 -4.38 3.74
C GLY A 41 11.11 -4.30 3.17
N VAL A 42 10.89 -4.71 1.90
CA VAL A 42 9.60 -4.60 1.22
C VAL A 42 9.10 -5.93 0.67
N LEU A 43 9.96 -6.73 0.05
CA LEU A 43 9.53 -7.94 -0.66
C LEU A 43 10.50 -9.10 -0.38
N PRO A 44 10.20 -9.97 0.60
CA PRO A 44 10.95 -11.20 0.83
C PRO A 44 10.55 -12.31 -0.14
N THR A 45 11.26 -13.43 -0.11
CA THR A 45 10.83 -14.70 -0.69
C THR A 45 9.54 -15.18 -0.03
N GLY A 46 8.78 -16.06 -0.71
CA GLY A 46 7.48 -16.55 -0.28
C GLY A 46 6.32 -16.00 -1.10
N LEU A 47 5.10 -16.08 -0.57
CA LEU A 47 3.89 -15.59 -1.23
C LEU A 47 3.58 -14.16 -0.78
N SER A 48 3.58 -13.23 -1.73
CA SER A 48 3.22 -11.83 -1.48
C SER A 48 1.98 -11.43 -2.26
N ILE A 49 1.21 -10.48 -1.72
CA ILE A 49 0.01 -9.95 -2.37
C ILE A 49 0.10 -8.43 -2.46
N ILE A 50 -0.17 -7.86 -3.64
CA ILE A 50 -0.39 -6.43 -3.79
C ILE A 50 -1.83 -6.16 -4.22
N ALA A 51 -2.56 -5.36 -3.45
CA ALA A 51 -3.96 -5.06 -3.70
C ALA A 51 -4.22 -3.56 -3.81
N SER A 52 -5.18 -3.19 -4.65
CA SER A 52 -5.72 -1.83 -4.73
C SER A 52 -7.08 -1.81 -5.41
N PRO A 53 -7.86 -0.72 -5.28
CA PRO A 53 -9.03 -0.51 -6.13
C PRO A 53 -8.65 -0.48 -7.63
N PRO A 54 -9.61 -0.78 -8.53
CA PRO A 54 -9.38 -0.67 -9.97
C PRO A 54 -8.94 0.74 -10.39
N LYS A 55 -8.04 0.83 -11.38
CA LYS A 55 -7.54 2.10 -11.97
C LYS A 55 -6.74 2.99 -11.00
N PHE A 56 -6.11 2.42 -9.99
CA PHE A 56 -5.21 3.10 -9.06
C PHE A 56 -3.74 3.14 -9.51
N GLY A 57 -3.43 2.62 -10.68
CA GLY A 57 -2.06 2.58 -11.20
C GLY A 57 -1.22 1.39 -10.71
N LYS A 58 -1.87 0.34 -10.15
CA LYS A 58 -1.22 -0.88 -9.66
C LYS A 58 -0.32 -1.54 -10.70
N SER A 59 -0.81 -1.76 -11.95
CA SER A 59 -0.02 -2.38 -13.02
C SER A 59 1.22 -1.55 -13.41
N TRP A 60 1.17 -0.21 -13.28
CA TRP A 60 2.36 0.63 -13.43
C TRP A 60 3.36 0.42 -12.29
N LEU A 61 2.89 0.24 -11.06
CA LEU A 61 3.76 0.01 -9.91
C LEU A 61 4.45 -1.35 -10.00
N VAL A 62 3.71 -2.41 -10.33
CA VAL A 62 4.31 -3.76 -10.44
C VAL A 62 5.22 -3.89 -11.66
N LEU A 63 4.93 -3.20 -12.76
CA LEU A 63 5.84 -3.14 -13.89
C LEU A 63 7.13 -2.37 -13.55
N LEU A 64 7.03 -1.25 -12.83
CA LEU A 64 8.21 -0.53 -12.31
C LEU A 64 9.02 -1.42 -11.37
N MET A 65 8.36 -2.19 -10.49
CA MET A 65 9.00 -3.16 -9.60
C MET A 65 9.76 -4.23 -10.38
N ALA A 66 9.10 -4.85 -11.36
CA ALA A 66 9.69 -5.88 -12.21
C ALA A 66 10.96 -5.38 -12.94
N LEU A 67 10.86 -4.19 -13.55
CA LEU A 67 11.99 -3.57 -14.26
C LEU A 67 13.12 -3.18 -13.31
N SER A 68 12.79 -2.65 -12.12
CA SER A 68 13.80 -2.28 -11.12
C SER A 68 14.58 -3.50 -10.63
N VAL A 69 13.90 -4.60 -10.33
CA VAL A 69 14.52 -5.86 -9.90
C VAL A 69 15.36 -6.46 -11.03
N ALA A 70 14.83 -6.51 -12.26
CA ALA A 70 15.54 -7.08 -13.41
C ALA A 70 16.82 -6.29 -13.76
N ASP A 71 16.84 -4.98 -13.53
CA ASP A 71 17.99 -4.10 -13.79
C ASP A 71 18.88 -3.89 -12.56
N GLY A 72 18.46 -4.31 -11.36
CA GLY A 72 19.16 -4.05 -10.10
C GLY A 72 19.13 -2.58 -9.68
N GLN A 73 18.08 -1.84 -10.10
CA GLN A 73 17.88 -0.45 -9.73
C GLN A 73 16.99 -0.33 -8.50
N ARG A 74 17.11 0.74 -7.74
CA ARG A 74 16.24 0.99 -6.60
C ARG A 74 14.78 1.08 -7.01
N PHE A 75 13.93 0.41 -6.23
CA PHE A 75 12.48 0.51 -6.33
C PHE A 75 11.96 1.41 -5.21
N LEU A 76 11.36 2.55 -5.54
CA LEU A 76 10.86 3.55 -4.57
C LEU A 76 11.88 4.00 -3.51
N GLY A 77 13.18 3.92 -3.82
CA GLY A 77 14.27 4.22 -2.88
C GLY A 77 14.86 3.00 -2.17
N PHE A 78 14.20 1.85 -2.21
CA PHE A 78 14.69 0.60 -1.62
C PHE A 78 15.69 -0.11 -2.54
N ASP A 79 16.72 -0.70 -1.97
CA ASP A 79 17.69 -1.51 -2.70
C ASP A 79 17.03 -2.80 -3.20
N THR A 80 17.36 -3.21 -4.43
CA THR A 80 16.88 -4.45 -5.04
C THR A 80 18.02 -5.40 -5.33
N GLU A 81 17.73 -6.69 -5.25
CA GLU A 81 18.64 -7.73 -5.75
C GLU A 81 18.40 -7.93 -7.25
N LYS A 82 19.46 -7.81 -8.06
CA LYS A 82 19.39 -8.02 -9.50
C LYS A 82 19.17 -9.50 -9.79
N THR A 83 18.00 -9.84 -10.36
CA THR A 83 17.61 -11.22 -10.66
C THR A 83 16.64 -11.27 -11.83
N THR A 84 16.41 -12.46 -12.39
CA THR A 84 15.35 -12.65 -13.37
C THR A 84 13.99 -12.46 -12.73
N CYS A 85 13.16 -11.64 -13.39
CA CYS A 85 11.77 -11.40 -13.05
C CYS A 85 10.86 -11.92 -14.17
N LEU A 86 9.92 -12.83 -13.85
CA LEU A 86 8.84 -13.24 -14.74
C LEU A 86 7.59 -12.42 -14.42
N TYR A 87 7.07 -11.66 -15.39
CA TYR A 87 5.82 -10.91 -15.27
C TYR A 87 4.73 -11.54 -16.15
N LEU A 88 3.77 -12.21 -15.52
CA LEU A 88 2.56 -12.73 -16.18
C LEU A 88 1.51 -11.63 -16.25
N ALA A 89 1.48 -10.88 -17.35
CA ALA A 89 0.58 -9.74 -17.59
C ALA A 89 -0.71 -10.21 -18.28
N LEU A 90 -1.55 -10.96 -17.58
CA LEU A 90 -2.68 -11.72 -18.15
C LEU A 90 -3.92 -10.89 -18.50
N GLU A 91 -3.95 -9.61 -18.12
CA GLU A 91 -4.99 -8.65 -18.51
C GLU A 91 -4.50 -7.61 -19.51
N ASP A 92 -3.27 -7.77 -19.98
CA ASP A 92 -2.62 -6.78 -20.83
C ASP A 92 -2.29 -7.33 -22.24
N SER A 93 -1.92 -6.45 -23.16
CA SER A 93 -1.39 -6.82 -24.46
C SER A 93 0.11 -6.56 -24.53
N ALA A 94 0.82 -7.32 -25.36
CA ALA A 94 2.26 -7.13 -25.56
C ALA A 94 2.59 -5.69 -26.02
N ALA A 95 1.75 -5.10 -26.86
CA ALA A 95 1.92 -3.71 -27.31
C ALA A 95 1.85 -2.72 -26.14
N ARG A 96 0.90 -2.91 -25.20
CA ARG A 96 0.75 -2.05 -24.04
C ARG A 96 1.89 -2.25 -23.04
N ILE A 97 2.35 -3.47 -22.83
CA ILE A 97 3.54 -3.74 -21.98
C ILE A 97 4.76 -3.05 -22.58
N LYS A 98 4.97 -3.17 -23.89
CA LYS A 98 6.08 -2.49 -24.58
C LYS A 98 6.02 -0.97 -24.39
N GLU A 99 4.87 -0.34 -24.70
CA GLU A 99 4.68 1.11 -24.56
C GLU A 99 4.96 1.60 -23.13
N ARG A 100 4.45 0.87 -22.11
CA ARG A 100 4.69 1.21 -20.71
C ARG A 100 6.14 1.06 -20.32
N THR A 101 6.78 -0.01 -20.77
CA THR A 101 8.22 -0.25 -20.51
C THR A 101 9.06 0.85 -21.14
N GLU A 102 8.79 1.27 -22.38
CA GLU A 102 9.46 2.39 -23.06
C GLU A 102 9.36 3.68 -22.24
N LYS A 103 8.16 4.00 -21.72
CA LYS A 103 7.93 5.19 -20.87
C LYS A 103 8.72 5.12 -19.55
N ILE A 104 8.70 3.97 -18.88
CA ILE A 104 9.45 3.77 -17.63
C ILE A 104 10.95 3.82 -17.89
N MET A 105 11.44 3.13 -18.92
CA MET A 105 12.88 3.05 -19.23
C MET A 105 13.44 4.38 -19.76
N ASN A 106 12.59 5.23 -20.36
CA ASN A 106 12.96 6.56 -20.83
C ASN A 106 14.24 6.55 -21.70
N GLY A 107 14.24 5.76 -22.75
CA GLY A 107 15.37 5.62 -23.68
C GLY A 107 16.49 4.67 -23.26
N LYS A 108 16.43 4.10 -22.04
CA LYS A 108 17.36 3.03 -21.64
C LYS A 108 16.97 1.71 -22.28
N PRO A 109 17.92 0.79 -22.56
CA PRO A 109 17.61 -0.55 -23.04
C PRO A 109 16.77 -1.32 -22.00
N PHE A 110 15.93 -2.22 -22.48
CA PHE A 110 15.14 -3.09 -21.60
C PHE A 110 16.06 -4.12 -20.94
N PRO A 111 15.89 -4.38 -19.63
CA PRO A 111 16.70 -5.38 -18.95
C PRO A 111 16.47 -6.78 -19.51
N GLU A 112 17.54 -7.53 -19.82
CA GLU A 112 17.45 -8.91 -20.29
C GLU A 112 16.80 -9.87 -19.28
N ASN A 113 16.92 -9.54 -17.99
CA ASN A 113 16.30 -10.29 -16.90
C ASN A 113 14.81 -9.97 -16.71
N PHE A 114 14.24 -9.04 -17.47
CA PHE A 114 12.80 -8.79 -17.49
C PHE A 114 12.16 -9.67 -18.55
N ILE A 115 11.44 -10.70 -18.10
CA ILE A 115 10.73 -11.65 -18.95
C ILE A 115 9.24 -11.46 -18.69
N PHE A 116 8.42 -11.42 -19.75
CA PHE A 116 6.98 -11.30 -19.59
C PHE A 116 6.22 -12.29 -20.48
N SER A 117 5.01 -12.65 -20.05
CA SER A 117 4.04 -13.38 -20.85
C SER A 117 2.65 -12.78 -20.63
N ILE A 118 1.85 -12.75 -21.72
CA ILE A 118 0.44 -12.35 -21.69
C ILE A 118 -0.50 -13.55 -21.65
N LYS A 119 0.05 -14.76 -21.54
CA LYS A 119 -0.69 -16.03 -21.49
C LYS A 119 -0.06 -16.96 -20.47
N SER A 120 -0.91 -17.67 -19.74
CA SER A 120 -0.53 -18.80 -18.89
C SER A 120 -1.68 -19.79 -18.82
N ARG A 121 -1.42 -20.98 -18.29
CA ARG A 121 -2.48 -21.87 -17.80
C ARG A 121 -3.00 -21.33 -16.46
N ASP A 122 -4.14 -21.83 -16.02
CA ASP A 122 -4.61 -21.65 -14.65
C ASP A 122 -4.11 -22.78 -13.74
N LEU A 123 -4.37 -22.66 -12.45
CA LEU A 123 -3.92 -23.62 -11.42
C LEU A 123 -4.53 -25.03 -11.59
N SER A 124 -5.74 -25.14 -12.15
CA SER A 124 -6.37 -26.44 -12.41
C SER A 124 -5.80 -27.11 -13.67
N HIS A 125 -5.17 -26.38 -14.56
CA HIS A 125 -4.71 -26.86 -15.87
C HIS A 125 -3.19 -26.83 -16.02
N GLY A 126 -2.42 -26.79 -14.92
CA GLY A 126 -0.97 -26.99 -14.93
C GLY A 126 -0.15 -25.69 -14.97
N LEU A 127 -0.61 -24.61 -14.33
CA LEU A 127 0.21 -23.42 -14.14
C LEU A 127 1.49 -23.73 -13.35
N ILE A 128 1.40 -24.54 -12.30
CA ILE A 128 2.58 -24.91 -11.50
C ILE A 128 3.62 -25.60 -12.37
N ASP A 129 3.22 -26.55 -13.22
CA ASP A 129 4.14 -27.23 -14.14
C ASP A 129 4.83 -26.24 -15.10
N GLN A 130 4.09 -25.21 -15.57
CA GLN A 130 4.68 -24.17 -16.42
C GLN A 130 5.73 -23.34 -15.66
N LEU A 131 5.46 -23.02 -14.38
CA LEU A 131 6.38 -22.27 -13.54
C LEU A 131 7.63 -23.12 -13.20
N GLU A 132 7.45 -24.44 -12.94
CA GLU A 132 8.56 -25.38 -12.75
C GLU A 132 9.47 -25.43 -13.99
N MET A 133 8.90 -25.60 -15.17
CA MET A 133 9.67 -25.60 -16.42
C MET A 133 10.41 -24.27 -16.63
N PHE A 134 9.78 -23.14 -16.30
CA PHE A 134 10.39 -21.84 -16.44
C PHE A 134 11.58 -21.65 -15.48
N THR A 135 11.42 -22.01 -14.21
CA THR A 135 12.49 -21.89 -13.20
C THR A 135 13.65 -22.85 -13.49
N GLN A 136 13.41 -24.01 -14.10
CA GLN A 136 14.47 -24.89 -14.58
C GLN A 136 15.28 -24.26 -15.72
N GLN A 137 14.62 -23.53 -16.64
CA GLN A 137 15.29 -22.80 -17.74
C GLN A 137 15.99 -21.53 -17.27
N ARG A 138 15.49 -20.90 -16.22
CA ARG A 138 15.98 -19.64 -15.64
C ARG A 138 16.15 -19.79 -14.12
N PRO A 139 17.17 -20.51 -13.67
CA PRO A 139 17.39 -20.82 -12.25
C PRO A 139 17.75 -19.58 -11.41
N ASP A 140 18.12 -18.47 -12.04
CA ASP A 140 18.35 -17.17 -11.46
C ASP A 140 17.05 -16.39 -11.15
N THR A 141 15.86 -16.97 -11.43
CA THR A 141 14.56 -16.34 -11.14
C THR A 141 14.31 -16.25 -9.64
N LYS A 142 14.07 -15.02 -9.15
CA LYS A 142 13.67 -14.79 -7.74
C LYS A 142 12.37 -14.02 -7.59
N LEU A 143 11.80 -13.49 -8.69
CA LEU A 143 10.52 -12.79 -8.66
C LEU A 143 9.61 -13.27 -9.80
N ILE A 144 8.40 -13.71 -9.41
CA ILE A 144 7.32 -14.04 -10.35
C ILE A 144 6.12 -13.16 -9.98
N ILE A 145 5.70 -12.28 -10.89
CA ILE A 145 4.54 -11.40 -10.71
C ILE A 145 3.38 -11.94 -11.54
N ILE A 146 2.21 -12.10 -10.94
CA ILE A 146 1.00 -12.59 -11.59
C ILE A 146 -0.08 -11.50 -11.57
N ASP A 147 -0.32 -10.85 -12.70
CA ASP A 147 -1.30 -9.77 -12.88
C ASP A 147 -2.41 -10.20 -13.87
N THR A 148 -3.54 -10.70 -13.36
CA THR A 148 -4.01 -10.73 -11.98
C THR A 148 -4.24 -12.16 -11.47
N PHE A 149 -4.26 -12.34 -10.14
CA PHE A 149 -4.61 -13.61 -9.49
C PHE A 149 -5.92 -14.21 -10.01
N GLN A 150 -6.93 -13.37 -10.29
CA GLN A 150 -8.23 -13.82 -10.81
C GLN A 150 -8.12 -14.62 -12.12
N LYS A 151 -7.10 -14.37 -12.93
CA LYS A 151 -6.89 -15.03 -14.23
C LYS A 151 -6.32 -16.45 -14.14
N ILE A 152 -5.71 -16.77 -13.02
CA ILE A 152 -5.04 -18.06 -12.81
C ILE A 152 -5.75 -18.96 -11.80
N ARG A 153 -6.86 -18.49 -11.22
CA ARG A 153 -7.63 -19.27 -10.23
C ARG A 153 -8.07 -20.60 -10.82
N GLY A 154 -7.96 -21.64 -10.00
CA GLY A 154 -8.47 -22.96 -10.34
C GLY A 154 -10.00 -22.99 -10.41
N SER A 155 -10.54 -23.99 -11.09
CA SER A 155 -11.96 -24.28 -11.09
C SER A 155 -12.42 -24.70 -9.70
N MET A 156 -13.57 -24.18 -9.26
CA MET A 156 -14.17 -24.61 -7.99
C MET A 156 -14.71 -26.04 -8.13
N GLY A 157 -14.36 -26.89 -7.18
CA GLY A 157 -14.91 -28.24 -7.06
C GLY A 157 -16.40 -28.23 -6.72
N ARG A 158 -17.09 -29.33 -7.00
CA ARG A 158 -18.51 -29.47 -6.65
C ARG A 158 -18.67 -29.45 -5.12
N GLY A 159 -19.35 -28.43 -4.59
CA GLY A 159 -19.56 -28.25 -3.13
C GLY A 159 -18.38 -27.60 -2.39
N GLU A 160 -17.36 -27.15 -3.10
CA GLU A 160 -16.22 -26.44 -2.52
C GLU A 160 -16.65 -25.00 -2.14
N SER A 161 -16.27 -24.56 -0.94
CA SER A 161 -16.49 -23.18 -0.52
C SER A 161 -15.46 -22.23 -1.18
N ALA A 162 -15.84 -20.94 -1.33
CA ALA A 162 -14.91 -19.94 -1.82
C ALA A 162 -13.64 -19.83 -0.95
N TYR A 163 -13.77 -20.02 0.36
CA TYR A 163 -12.63 -20.05 1.28
C TYR A 163 -11.69 -21.21 0.96
N SER A 164 -12.23 -22.44 0.79
CA SER A 164 -11.39 -23.61 0.49
C SER A 164 -10.69 -23.49 -0.85
N ALA A 165 -11.38 -22.94 -1.87
CA ALA A 165 -10.78 -22.69 -3.18
C ALA A 165 -9.65 -21.63 -3.10
N ASP A 166 -9.89 -20.52 -2.40
CA ASP A 166 -8.89 -19.46 -2.20
C ASP A 166 -7.66 -20.02 -1.46
N TYR A 167 -7.88 -20.78 -0.38
CA TYR A 167 -6.80 -21.37 0.41
C TYR A 167 -5.99 -22.41 -0.37
N ARG A 168 -6.67 -23.27 -1.16
CA ARG A 168 -6.00 -24.24 -2.04
C ARG A 168 -5.12 -23.54 -3.07
N ASP A 169 -5.69 -22.57 -3.80
CA ASP A 169 -5.02 -21.88 -4.90
C ASP A 169 -3.79 -21.10 -4.40
N THR A 170 -3.93 -20.37 -3.29
CA THR A 170 -2.81 -19.66 -2.67
C THR A 170 -1.79 -20.60 -2.03
N GLY A 171 -2.26 -21.72 -1.46
CA GLY A 171 -1.39 -22.77 -0.89
C GLY A 171 -0.48 -23.42 -1.93
N MET A 172 -0.97 -23.70 -3.13
CA MET A 172 -0.16 -24.22 -4.24
C MET A 172 0.95 -23.25 -4.65
N LEU A 173 0.62 -21.95 -4.77
CA LEU A 173 1.59 -20.92 -5.14
C LEU A 173 2.61 -20.66 -4.03
N LYS A 174 2.17 -20.72 -2.76
CA LYS A 174 3.09 -20.61 -1.63
C LYS A 174 4.05 -21.79 -1.57
N ALA A 175 3.56 -23.03 -1.69
CA ALA A 175 4.42 -24.22 -1.70
C ALA A 175 5.47 -24.14 -2.83
N PHE A 176 5.08 -23.69 -4.01
CA PHE A 176 6.01 -23.45 -5.12
C PHE A 176 7.05 -22.37 -4.77
N ALA A 177 6.62 -21.22 -4.23
CA ALA A 177 7.50 -20.12 -3.86
C ALA A 177 8.55 -20.55 -2.81
N ASP A 178 8.10 -21.29 -1.79
CA ASP A 178 8.96 -21.80 -0.70
C ASP A 178 9.98 -22.82 -1.24
N ALA A 179 9.54 -23.80 -2.07
CA ALA A 179 10.40 -24.83 -2.64
C ALA A 179 11.53 -24.24 -3.52
N HIS A 180 11.25 -23.16 -4.26
CA HIS A 180 12.22 -22.49 -5.13
C HIS A 180 12.93 -21.30 -4.49
N LYS A 181 12.65 -20.98 -3.23
CA LYS A 181 13.20 -19.82 -2.51
C LYS A 181 13.11 -18.54 -3.36
N LEU A 182 11.93 -18.27 -3.90
CA LEU A 182 11.60 -17.08 -4.70
C LEU A 182 10.34 -16.39 -4.18
N CYS A 183 10.04 -15.19 -4.66
CA CYS A 183 8.80 -14.49 -4.38
C CYS A 183 7.79 -14.72 -5.51
N VAL A 184 6.59 -15.16 -5.17
CA VAL A 184 5.40 -15.07 -6.03
C VAL A 184 4.58 -13.89 -5.55
N LEU A 185 4.49 -12.83 -6.34
CA LEU A 185 3.70 -11.63 -6.07
C LEU A 185 2.37 -11.69 -6.84
N LEU A 186 1.27 -11.84 -6.11
CA LEU A 186 -0.08 -11.83 -6.67
C LEU A 186 -0.63 -10.41 -6.72
N VAL A 187 -1.03 -9.99 -7.91
CA VAL A 187 -1.74 -8.73 -8.10
C VAL A 187 -3.23 -8.96 -7.95
N HIS A 188 -3.86 -8.25 -7.00
CA HIS A 188 -5.27 -8.46 -6.66
C HIS A 188 -6.05 -7.15 -6.51
N HIS A 189 -7.36 -7.25 -6.32
CA HIS A 189 -8.24 -6.09 -6.10
C HIS A 189 -8.64 -5.98 -4.62
N THR A 190 -9.00 -4.77 -4.21
CA THR A 190 -9.67 -4.56 -2.92
C THR A 190 -11.18 -4.65 -3.07
N LYS A 191 -11.89 -4.93 -1.96
CA LYS A 191 -13.36 -4.92 -1.86
C LYS A 191 -13.89 -3.52 -2.16
N LYS A 192 -15.15 -3.41 -2.59
CA LYS A 192 -15.82 -2.11 -2.83
C LYS A 192 -16.16 -1.40 -1.50
N ALA A 193 -16.59 -2.14 -0.50
CA ALA A 193 -16.82 -1.61 0.85
C ALA A 193 -15.46 -1.48 1.55
N ARG A 194 -15.16 -0.30 2.10
CA ARG A 194 -13.88 -0.04 2.79
C ARG A 194 -14.05 -0.24 4.28
N ASP A 195 -13.18 -1.04 4.86
CA ASP A 195 -12.88 -0.97 6.27
C ASP A 195 -11.90 0.19 6.49
N VAL A 196 -12.25 1.10 7.38
CA VAL A 196 -11.43 2.30 7.67
C VAL A 196 -10.37 1.97 8.74
N GLY A 197 -10.62 0.94 9.56
CA GLY A 197 -9.73 0.56 10.66
C GLY A 197 -8.55 -0.32 10.24
N ASP A 198 -8.76 -1.20 9.23
CA ASP A 198 -7.72 -2.09 8.72
C ASP A 198 -7.70 -2.12 7.19
N VAL A 199 -6.68 -1.52 6.60
CA VAL A 199 -6.52 -1.47 5.14
C VAL A 199 -6.32 -2.85 4.52
N PHE A 200 -5.73 -3.81 5.26
CA PHE A 200 -5.46 -5.16 4.78
C PHE A 200 -6.72 -6.02 4.76
N ALA A 201 -7.71 -5.75 5.64
CA ALA A 201 -9.03 -6.37 5.59
C ALA A 201 -9.80 -6.03 4.30
N ASN A 202 -9.37 -4.99 3.58
CA ASN A 202 -9.95 -4.60 2.29
C ASN A 202 -9.50 -5.49 1.11
N ILE A 203 -8.52 -6.36 1.26
CA ILE A 203 -8.13 -7.30 0.20
C ILE A 203 -9.36 -8.14 -0.18
N SER A 204 -9.65 -8.22 -1.48
CA SER A 204 -10.82 -8.95 -2.00
C SER A 204 -10.64 -10.47 -1.80
N GLY A 205 -11.74 -11.21 -1.76
CA GLY A 205 -11.75 -12.65 -1.52
C GLY A 205 -12.01 -12.99 -0.06
N THR A 206 -11.63 -14.20 0.33
CA THR A 206 -11.81 -14.70 1.69
C THR A 206 -10.54 -14.49 2.53
N LEU A 207 -10.63 -14.73 3.83
CA LEU A 207 -9.46 -14.77 4.71
C LEU A 207 -8.43 -15.84 4.29
N GLY A 208 -8.82 -16.80 3.43
CA GLY A 208 -7.90 -17.80 2.87
C GLY A 208 -6.78 -17.19 2.04
N ILE A 209 -7.05 -16.07 1.35
CA ILE A 209 -6.03 -15.38 0.53
C ILE A 209 -5.02 -14.65 1.43
N SER A 210 -5.51 -13.78 2.31
CA SER A 210 -4.64 -13.00 3.21
C SER A 210 -3.90 -13.88 4.23
N GLY A 211 -4.55 -14.94 4.71
CA GLY A 211 -3.95 -15.88 5.67
C GLY A 211 -2.78 -16.72 5.09
N ALA A 212 -2.77 -16.99 3.79
CA ALA A 212 -1.70 -17.72 3.13
C ALA A 212 -0.48 -16.83 2.78
N ALA A 213 -0.68 -15.51 2.68
CA ALA A 213 0.38 -14.58 2.29
C ALA A 213 1.41 -14.37 3.41
N ASP A 214 2.67 -14.30 3.04
CA ASP A 214 3.76 -13.90 3.93
C ASP A 214 3.88 -12.38 4.00
N THR A 215 3.56 -11.68 2.91
CA THR A 215 3.61 -10.22 2.83
C THR A 215 2.39 -9.68 2.09
N MET A 216 1.84 -8.59 2.61
CA MET A 216 0.73 -7.87 1.99
C MET A 216 1.11 -6.42 1.75
N LEU A 217 0.81 -5.93 0.54
CA LEU A 217 0.97 -4.55 0.12
C LEU A 217 -0.39 -4.01 -0.31
N VAL A 218 -0.81 -2.87 0.22
CA VAL A 218 -2.08 -2.25 -0.15
C VAL A 218 -1.86 -0.81 -0.60
N LEU A 219 -2.30 -0.50 -1.83
CA LEU A 219 -2.38 0.88 -2.30
C LEU A 219 -3.76 1.45 -1.99
N SER A 220 -3.78 2.57 -1.28
CA SER A 220 -5.00 3.26 -0.90
C SER A 220 -4.90 4.78 -1.12
N ARG A 221 -6.05 5.46 -1.16
CA ARG A 221 -6.18 6.93 -1.12
C ARG A 221 -7.39 7.25 -0.28
N GLU A 222 -7.34 8.35 0.44
CA GLU A 222 -8.50 8.85 1.17
C GLU A 222 -9.60 9.24 0.19
N LYS A 223 -9.28 10.09 -0.76
CA LYS A 223 -10.16 10.45 -1.89
C LYS A 223 -9.52 10.04 -3.21
N ARG A 224 -10.34 9.68 -4.20
CA ARG A 224 -9.86 9.27 -5.53
C ARG A 224 -9.10 10.38 -6.27
N THR A 225 -9.36 11.62 -5.93
CA THR A 225 -8.75 12.82 -6.49
C THR A 225 -7.41 13.18 -5.86
N ASP A 226 -7.04 12.53 -4.75
CA ASP A 226 -5.80 12.85 -4.06
C ASP A 226 -4.59 12.49 -4.93
N GLU A 227 -3.62 13.38 -4.94
CA GLU A 227 -2.35 13.15 -5.66
C GLU A 227 -1.45 12.15 -4.91
N THR A 228 -1.56 12.12 -3.59
CA THR A 228 -0.82 11.19 -2.74
C THR A 228 -1.57 9.86 -2.62
N THR A 229 -0.82 8.78 -2.76
CA THR A 229 -1.29 7.40 -2.56
C THR A 229 -0.50 6.80 -1.41
N LEU A 230 -1.17 6.10 -0.52
CA LEU A 230 -0.53 5.37 0.56
C LEU A 230 -0.21 3.96 0.09
N LEU A 231 1.01 3.50 0.37
CA LEU A 231 1.44 2.11 0.25
C LEU A 231 1.67 1.57 1.65
N SER A 232 0.71 0.81 2.14
CA SER A 232 0.79 0.12 3.43
C SER A 232 1.35 -1.28 3.20
N ILE A 233 2.33 -1.69 4.01
CA ILE A 233 3.05 -2.96 3.90
C ILE A 233 3.03 -3.64 5.27
N THR A 234 2.77 -4.95 5.30
CA THR A 234 2.92 -5.80 6.49
C THR A 234 3.27 -7.21 6.08
N GLY A 235 3.89 -7.98 6.96
CA GLY A 235 4.24 -9.36 6.67
C GLY A 235 4.79 -10.10 7.89
N ARG A 236 5.10 -11.39 7.70
CA ARG A 236 5.70 -12.22 8.76
C ARG A 236 7.13 -11.79 9.09
N ASP A 237 7.87 -11.31 8.09
CA ASP A 237 9.26 -10.87 8.16
C ASP A 237 9.41 -9.35 8.02
N ILE A 238 8.30 -8.60 8.02
CA ILE A 238 8.26 -7.16 7.81
C ILE A 238 7.37 -6.52 8.88
N GLU A 239 7.93 -5.59 9.63
CA GLU A 239 7.15 -4.74 10.53
C GLU A 239 6.16 -3.89 9.72
N PRO A 240 4.97 -3.60 10.27
CA PRO A 240 4.01 -2.73 9.61
C PRO A 240 4.62 -1.37 9.30
N GLN A 241 4.53 -0.93 8.04
CA GLN A 241 5.07 0.32 7.56
C GLN A 241 4.19 0.93 6.49
N GLU A 242 4.22 2.24 6.35
CA GLU A 242 3.41 2.97 5.39
C GLU A 242 4.20 4.09 4.72
N TYR A 243 4.11 4.16 3.39
CA TYR A 243 4.81 5.13 2.56
C TYR A 243 3.83 5.97 1.76
N SER A 244 4.10 7.27 1.70
CA SER A 244 3.42 8.20 0.81
C SER A 244 4.05 8.17 -0.58
N LEU A 245 3.22 7.88 -1.59
CA LEU A 245 3.65 7.80 -2.98
C LEU A 245 2.97 8.86 -3.84
N THR A 246 3.65 9.30 -4.89
CA THR A 246 3.07 10.10 -5.97
C THR A 246 3.34 9.46 -7.32
N PHE A 247 2.42 9.64 -8.28
CA PHE A 247 2.57 9.15 -9.64
C PHE A 247 2.95 10.30 -10.57
N ASP A 248 4.16 10.25 -11.09
CA ASP A 248 4.65 11.21 -12.09
C ASP A 248 4.06 10.86 -13.47
N LYS A 249 3.10 11.65 -13.93
CA LYS A 249 2.42 11.44 -15.22
C LYS A 249 3.32 11.61 -16.43
N THR A 250 4.40 12.37 -16.30
CA THR A 250 5.35 12.62 -17.41
C THR A 250 6.24 11.41 -17.65
N THR A 251 6.79 10.85 -16.59
CA THR A 251 7.67 9.66 -16.66
C THR A 251 6.94 8.35 -16.45
N CYS A 252 5.65 8.40 -16.12
CA CYS A 252 4.81 7.25 -15.76
C CYS A 252 5.41 6.39 -14.64
N LYS A 253 6.12 7.01 -13.69
CA LYS A 253 6.76 6.35 -12.56
C LYS A 253 6.11 6.72 -11.24
N TRP A 254 6.06 5.75 -10.37
CA TRP A 254 5.79 6.00 -8.96
C TRP A 254 7.06 6.48 -8.26
N LYS A 255 6.91 7.44 -7.37
CA LYS A 255 7.99 7.99 -6.53
C LYS A 255 7.54 7.95 -5.08
N SER A 256 8.43 7.53 -4.18
CA SER A 256 8.22 7.66 -2.74
C SER A 256 8.49 9.11 -2.32
N LEU A 257 7.62 9.60 -1.45
CA LEU A 257 7.78 10.88 -0.75
C LEU A 257 8.42 10.68 0.64
N GLY A 258 8.54 9.43 1.11
CA GLY A 258 9.02 9.04 2.43
C GLY A 258 7.96 8.25 3.21
N GLU A 259 8.28 7.91 4.45
CA GLU A 259 7.34 7.29 5.38
C GLU A 259 6.18 8.25 5.68
N THR A 260 4.97 7.70 5.76
CA THR A 260 3.77 8.52 5.97
C THR A 260 3.82 9.26 7.29
N ALA A 261 4.39 8.66 8.34
CA ALA A 261 4.59 9.30 9.63
C ALA A 261 5.43 10.59 9.55
N GLU A 262 6.34 10.70 8.57
CA GLU A 262 7.16 11.90 8.36
C GLU A 262 6.53 12.89 7.37
N VAL A 263 5.82 12.37 6.35
CA VAL A 263 5.28 13.16 5.21
C VAL A 263 3.94 13.80 5.53
N VAL A 264 3.05 13.09 6.25
CA VAL A 264 1.70 13.59 6.58
C VAL A 264 1.75 14.86 7.40
N PRO A 265 2.56 14.97 8.48
CA PRO A 265 2.67 16.23 9.23
C PRO A 265 3.11 17.40 8.34
N GLN A 266 4.09 17.21 7.48
CA GLN A 266 4.56 18.26 6.56
C GLN A 266 3.50 18.65 5.53
N THR A 267 2.73 17.70 5.03
CA THR A 267 1.64 17.95 4.08
C THR A 267 0.48 18.68 4.77
N GLU A 268 0.15 18.30 5.99
CA GLU A 268 -0.85 18.97 6.81
C GLU A 268 -0.43 20.40 7.14
N ILE A 269 0.81 20.61 7.55
CA ILE A 269 1.38 21.94 7.78
C ILE A 269 1.33 22.80 6.51
N ARG A 270 1.66 22.25 5.33
CA ARG A 270 1.56 22.97 4.06
C ARG A 270 0.12 23.34 3.72
N ARG A 271 -0.85 22.42 3.89
CA ARG A 271 -2.28 22.67 3.68
C ARG A 271 -2.79 23.74 4.65
N TYR A 272 -2.41 23.64 5.91
CA TYR A 272 -2.73 24.62 6.94
C TYR A 272 -2.18 26.00 6.57
N ASN A 273 -0.93 26.13 6.18
CA ASN A 273 -0.31 27.40 5.79
C ASN A 273 -0.92 28.02 4.51
N ALA A 274 -1.39 27.18 3.59
CA ALA A 274 -2.04 27.62 2.36
C ALA A 274 -3.54 27.96 2.54
N ASP A 275 -4.12 27.66 3.71
CA ASP A 275 -5.54 27.82 3.97
C ASP A 275 -5.92 29.30 4.10
N PRO A 276 -6.83 29.82 3.24
CA PRO A 276 -7.25 31.22 3.29
C PRO A 276 -7.82 31.66 4.65
N LEU A 277 -8.52 30.76 5.35
CA LEU A 277 -9.06 31.07 6.67
C LEU A 277 -7.94 31.22 7.71
N VAL A 278 -6.93 30.37 7.69
CA VAL A 278 -5.75 30.47 8.56
C VAL A 278 -4.99 31.75 8.28
N GLN A 279 -4.76 32.08 6.99
CA GLN A 279 -4.10 33.33 6.60
C GLN A 279 -4.86 34.56 7.09
N ALA A 280 -6.20 34.52 7.00
CA ALA A 280 -7.05 35.60 7.50
C ALA A 280 -6.92 35.73 9.04
N ILE A 281 -7.00 34.64 9.79
CA ILE A 281 -6.87 34.64 11.26
C ILE A 281 -5.50 35.19 11.69
N ARG A 282 -4.41 34.78 11.04
CA ARG A 282 -3.07 35.32 11.31
C ARG A 282 -3.03 36.83 11.17
N LYS A 283 -3.53 37.35 10.04
CA LYS A 283 -3.57 38.80 9.77
C LYS A 283 -4.46 39.55 10.74
N LEU A 284 -5.59 38.98 11.14
CA LEU A 284 -6.47 39.59 12.15
C LEU A 284 -5.76 39.74 13.49
N VAL A 285 -5.05 38.72 13.92
CA VAL A 285 -4.27 38.75 15.20
C VAL A 285 -3.08 39.68 15.08
N GLU A 286 -2.35 39.67 13.98
CA GLU A 286 -1.18 40.54 13.72
C GLU A 286 -1.56 42.03 13.70
N ASN A 287 -2.75 42.38 13.17
CA ASN A 287 -3.23 43.76 13.11
C ASN A 287 -4.02 44.22 14.36
N SER A 288 -4.14 43.36 15.37
CA SER A 288 -4.76 43.73 16.65
C SER A 288 -3.72 44.31 17.59
N PRO A 289 -3.98 45.49 18.20
CA PRO A 289 -2.97 46.22 19.00
C PRO A 289 -2.41 45.42 20.18
N ASP A 290 -3.20 44.51 20.74
CA ASP A 290 -2.85 43.65 21.89
C ASP A 290 -2.65 42.20 21.50
N GLY A 291 -2.56 41.89 20.19
CA GLY A 291 -2.48 40.52 19.69
C GLY A 291 -3.73 39.68 19.95
N HIS A 292 -4.84 40.32 20.32
CA HIS A 292 -6.12 39.66 20.61
C HIS A 292 -7.21 40.20 19.70
N TRP A 293 -7.65 39.41 18.78
CA TRP A 293 -8.78 39.71 17.90
C TRP A 293 -10.05 39.03 18.41
N ARG A 294 -11.19 39.71 18.28
CA ARG A 294 -12.52 39.16 18.60
C ARG A 294 -13.56 39.62 17.59
N GLY A 295 -14.44 38.71 17.19
CA GLY A 295 -15.51 39.07 16.26
C GLY A 295 -16.39 37.87 15.87
N SER A 296 -17.39 38.14 15.05
CA SER A 296 -18.23 37.09 14.45
C SER A 296 -17.56 36.44 13.23
N VAL A 297 -18.05 35.29 12.79
CA VAL A 297 -17.58 34.65 11.57
C VAL A 297 -17.77 35.54 10.33
N SER A 298 -18.89 36.29 10.28
CA SER A 298 -19.10 37.29 9.20
C SER A 298 -18.03 38.35 9.20
N THR A 299 -17.67 38.87 10.39
CA THR A 299 -16.59 39.86 10.50
C THR A 299 -15.24 39.32 10.04
N ILE A 300 -14.92 38.05 10.32
CA ILE A 300 -13.69 37.39 9.82
C ILE A 300 -13.69 37.41 8.28
N VAL A 301 -14.76 36.92 7.66
CA VAL A 301 -14.87 36.80 6.20
C VAL A 301 -14.84 38.16 5.50
N ASP A 302 -15.57 39.14 6.04
CA ASP A 302 -15.65 40.47 5.47
C ASP A 302 -14.30 41.21 5.60
N THR A 303 -13.68 41.20 6.77
CA THR A 303 -12.35 41.81 7.00
C THR A 303 -11.27 41.13 6.14
N ALA A 304 -11.30 39.79 6.03
CA ALA A 304 -10.37 39.06 5.19
C ALA A 304 -10.43 39.53 3.73
N ARG A 305 -11.63 39.70 3.19
CA ARG A 305 -11.85 40.15 1.83
C ARG A 305 -11.49 41.63 1.63
N GLU A 306 -11.98 42.49 2.52
CA GLU A 306 -11.91 43.97 2.32
C GLU A 306 -10.55 44.55 2.67
N GLN A 307 -9.92 44.05 3.76
CA GLN A 307 -8.64 44.60 4.22
C GLN A 307 -7.43 43.81 3.74
N PHE A 308 -7.58 42.49 3.57
CA PHE A 308 -6.44 41.64 3.25
C PHE A 308 -6.48 41.04 1.85
N GLY A 309 -7.59 41.23 1.09
CA GLY A 309 -7.74 40.65 -0.25
C GLY A 309 -7.84 39.12 -0.24
N ILE A 310 -8.16 38.52 0.91
CA ILE A 310 -8.25 37.06 1.05
C ILE A 310 -9.70 36.65 0.84
N SER A 311 -9.95 35.83 -0.19
CA SER A 311 -11.29 35.30 -0.48
C SER A 311 -11.51 33.96 0.19
N ILE A 312 -12.50 33.87 1.08
CA ILE A 312 -12.95 32.63 1.72
C ILE A 312 -14.25 32.22 1.02
N SER A 313 -14.20 31.14 0.24
CA SER A 313 -15.31 30.70 -0.63
C SER A 313 -16.41 29.92 0.11
N GLU A 314 -16.22 29.61 1.39
CA GLU A 314 -17.14 28.83 2.19
C GLU A 314 -18.29 29.66 2.78
N SER A 315 -19.41 28.97 3.10
CA SER A 315 -20.51 29.62 3.84
C SER A 315 -20.08 29.94 5.27
N ILE A 316 -20.67 31.00 5.84
CA ILE A 316 -20.43 31.45 7.23
C ILE A 316 -20.59 30.29 8.24
N GLN A 317 -21.60 29.41 8.03
CA GLN A 317 -21.83 28.27 8.90
C GLN A 317 -20.71 27.21 8.78
N SER A 318 -20.17 27.00 7.57
CA SER A 318 -19.06 26.08 7.32
C SER A 318 -17.78 26.59 7.96
N VAL A 319 -17.48 27.89 7.77
CA VAL A 319 -16.33 28.57 8.41
C VAL A 319 -16.40 28.44 9.92
N GLY A 320 -17.55 28.70 10.54
CA GLY A 320 -17.73 28.61 12.00
C GLY A 320 -17.45 27.20 12.55
N ARG A 321 -17.87 26.16 11.83
CA ARG A 321 -17.54 24.75 12.21
C ARG A 321 -16.08 24.41 12.02
N ARG A 322 -15.45 25.00 11.01
CA ARG A 322 -14.04 24.73 10.67
C ARG A 322 -13.06 25.39 11.62
N ILE A 323 -13.38 26.59 12.14
CA ILE A 323 -12.55 27.27 13.13
C ILE A 323 -12.26 26.37 14.33
N GLY A 324 -13.29 25.71 14.89
CA GLY A 324 -13.09 24.80 16.01
C GLY A 324 -12.19 23.59 15.72
N LYS A 325 -12.13 23.16 14.44
CA LYS A 325 -11.20 22.08 14.00
C LYS A 325 -9.77 22.56 13.79
N LEU A 326 -9.56 23.85 13.66
CA LEU A 326 -8.23 24.45 13.49
C LEU A 326 -7.57 24.82 14.83
N GLU A 327 -8.28 24.71 15.95
CA GLU A 327 -7.83 25.14 17.29
C GLU A 327 -6.44 24.59 17.64
N GLU A 328 -6.26 23.27 17.53
CA GLU A 328 -4.99 22.63 17.85
C GLU A 328 -3.85 23.10 16.94
N MET A 329 -4.09 23.20 15.64
CA MET A 329 -3.09 23.64 14.67
C MET A 329 -2.75 25.12 14.81
N LEU A 330 -3.72 25.99 15.14
CA LEU A 330 -3.50 27.40 15.44
C LEU A 330 -2.58 27.55 16.66
N TYR A 331 -2.79 26.74 17.69
CA TYR A 331 -1.94 26.78 18.87
C TYR A 331 -0.53 26.22 18.59
N GLN A 332 -0.43 25.07 17.95
CA GLN A 332 0.85 24.39 17.71
C GLN A 332 1.74 25.11 16.68
N GLN A 333 1.16 25.69 15.62
CA GLN A 333 1.93 26.26 14.52
C GLN A 333 2.09 27.79 14.62
N ASP A 334 1.13 28.50 15.20
CA ASP A 334 1.10 29.95 15.20
C ASP A 334 1.09 30.57 16.62
N PHE A 335 1.03 29.74 17.65
CA PHE A 335 0.86 30.17 19.03
C PHE A 335 -0.37 31.09 19.22
N ILE A 336 -1.48 30.71 18.51
CA ILE A 336 -2.75 31.42 18.62
C ILE A 336 -3.72 30.53 19.40
N GLU A 337 -4.10 31.01 20.59
CA GLU A 337 -5.15 30.43 21.41
C GLU A 337 -6.52 30.84 20.86
N TYR A 338 -7.43 29.85 20.73
CA TYR A 338 -8.80 30.08 20.28
C TYR A 338 -9.83 29.70 21.35
N TRP A 339 -10.86 30.51 21.49
CA TRP A 339 -12.10 30.13 22.21
C TRP A 339 -13.30 30.85 21.61
N SER A 340 -14.50 30.44 22.00
CA SER A 340 -15.72 31.09 21.57
C SER A 340 -16.71 31.23 22.72
N GLU A 341 -17.47 32.32 22.70
CA GLU A 341 -18.54 32.59 23.67
C GLU A 341 -19.86 32.90 22.97
N SER A 342 -21.00 32.64 23.62
CA SER A 342 -22.31 32.94 23.07
C SER A 342 -22.63 34.40 23.28
N LYS A 343 -23.10 35.11 22.24
CA LYS A 343 -23.61 36.50 22.39
C LYS A 343 -24.92 36.47 23.15
N ASN A 344 -25.00 37.23 24.22
CA ASN A 344 -26.25 37.46 24.97
C ASN A 344 -27.30 38.08 24.03
N GLY A 345 -28.41 37.37 23.80
CA GLY A 345 -29.63 37.88 23.16
C GLY A 345 -29.75 37.76 21.62
N SER A 346 -28.75 37.33 20.84
CA SER A 346 -28.81 37.29 19.37
C SER A 346 -28.46 35.99 18.71
N GLY A 347 -28.30 34.87 19.43
CA GLY A 347 -28.09 33.55 18.88
C GLY A 347 -26.77 33.31 18.12
N GLY A 348 -25.81 34.22 18.14
CA GLY A 348 -24.51 34.12 17.47
C GLY A 348 -23.36 33.82 18.43
N LYS A 349 -22.24 33.33 17.90
CA LYS A 349 -20.99 33.14 18.63
C LYS A 349 -20.02 34.28 18.35
N LEU A 350 -19.30 34.70 19.41
CA LEU A 350 -18.14 35.56 19.30
C LEU A 350 -16.89 34.70 19.39
N HIS A 351 -16.03 34.78 18.41
CA HIS A 351 -14.79 34.05 18.31
C HIS A 351 -13.63 34.93 18.74
N HIS A 352 -12.71 34.34 19.50
CA HIS A 352 -11.53 35.01 20.02
C HIS A 352 -10.29 34.28 19.53
N PHE A 353 -9.30 35.03 19.09
CA PHE A 353 -7.97 34.55 18.71
C PHE A 353 -6.95 35.45 19.42
N ARG A 354 -6.11 34.86 20.26
CA ARG A 354 -5.10 35.57 21.01
C ARG A 354 -3.72 34.98 20.81
N ARG A 355 -2.74 35.80 20.46
CA ARG A 355 -1.35 35.39 20.39
C ARG A 355 -0.82 35.07 21.78
N THR A 356 -0.20 33.92 21.93
CA THR A 356 0.49 33.49 23.14
C THR A 356 2.00 33.49 22.89
N GLU A 357 2.80 33.56 23.94
CA GLU A 357 4.24 33.37 23.81
C GLU A 357 4.54 31.89 23.57
N PRO A 358 5.56 31.55 22.72
CA PRO A 358 5.97 30.16 22.55
C PRO A 358 6.38 29.61 23.93
N PRO A 359 6.03 28.36 24.25
CA PRO A 359 6.48 27.74 25.49
C PRO A 359 8.02 27.72 25.50
N PHE A 360 8.60 28.20 26.56
CA PHE A 360 10.06 28.20 26.75
C PHE A 360 10.56 26.77 26.59
N ASN A 361 11.44 26.53 25.57
CA ASN A 361 12.21 25.30 25.50
C ASN A 361 13.18 25.30 26.71
N ASN A 362 12.86 24.49 27.72
CA ASN A 362 13.82 24.11 28.77
C ASN A 362 14.72 23.02 28.27
#